data_fbb86084466a9638ec282d2d75dde9ae
#
_entry.id   fbb86084466a9638ec282d2d75dde9ae
#
_cell.length_a   1.000
_cell.length_b   1.000
_cell.length_c   1.000
_cell.angle_alpha   90.00
_cell.angle_beta   90.00
_cell.angle_gamma   90.00
#
_symmetry.space_group_name_H-M   'P 1'
#
loop_
_entity.id
_entity.type
_entity.pdbx_description
1 polymer ?
#
loop_
_entity_poly.entity_id
_entity_poly.type
_entity_poly.pdbx_seq_one_letter_code
_entity_poly.pdbx_strand_id
1 'polypeptide(L)'
;MTVAKDFKKQFQLKMTQDQAIDGLRNAYGDELTAGDIKAFCAMNDIGYATVCKKIKQFKVSKGRWNLKVTPKAVEKIEKSFSAPSVVPDSERNLIPDNDKTFVKFGPFPDIKKIIQSKEFYPTFITGLSGNGKTFSVEQACAQLGREIIRVNITIETDEDDLIGGFRLVNGATVWHNGPVIEALERGAILLLDEIDLASNKILCLQSVLEGNGVFLKKIGRFVRPA
;
A
#
# COMPACT_ATOMS: atom_id res chain seq x y z
N MET A 1 -34.87 40.90 -35.59
CA MET A 1 -33.84 39.99 -35.10
C MET A 1 -34.13 39.39 -33.72
N THR A 2 -35.22 39.69 -33.04
CA THR A 2 -35.55 39.24 -31.67
C THR A 2 -36.33 37.94 -31.63
N VAL A 3 -37.11 37.62 -32.62
CA VAL A 3 -38.01 36.43 -32.68
C VAL A 3 -37.21 35.11 -32.82
N ALA A 4 -36.06 35.11 -33.50
CA ALA A 4 -35.24 33.92 -33.69
C ALA A 4 -34.47 33.46 -32.43
N LYS A 5 -34.22 34.35 -31.46
CA LYS A 5 -33.59 34.02 -30.19
C LYS A 5 -34.55 33.39 -29.19
N ASP A 6 -35.80 33.76 -29.22
CA ASP A 6 -36.83 33.18 -28.32
C ASP A 6 -37.27 31.78 -28.79
N PHE A 7 -37.29 31.53 -30.10
CA PHE A 7 -37.57 30.18 -30.65
C PHE A 7 -36.44 29.18 -30.28
N LYS A 8 -35.17 29.61 -30.30
CA LYS A 8 -34.04 28.77 -29.85
C LYS A 8 -34.08 28.47 -28.35
N LYS A 9 -34.61 29.38 -27.52
CA LYS A 9 -34.75 29.17 -26.07
C LYS A 9 -35.89 28.22 -25.72
N GLN A 10 -36.95 28.18 -26.50
CA GLN A 10 -38.09 27.27 -26.29
C GLN A 10 -37.79 25.84 -26.76
N PHE A 11 -36.88 25.65 -27.74
CA PHE A 11 -36.46 24.33 -28.25
C PHE A 11 -35.11 23.83 -27.59
N GLN A 12 -34.53 24.51 -26.68
CA GLN A 12 -33.62 23.92 -25.72
C GLN A 12 -34.40 23.02 -24.73
N LEU A 13 -35.19 22.14 -25.31
CA LEU A 13 -35.91 21.11 -24.63
C LEU A 13 -34.93 20.31 -23.79
N LYS A 14 -35.22 20.29 -22.53
CA LYS A 14 -34.61 19.53 -21.46
C LYS A 14 -34.32 18.12 -21.94
N MET A 15 -33.15 17.91 -22.60
CA MET A 15 -32.67 16.58 -22.89
C MET A 15 -32.80 15.75 -21.59
N THR A 16 -33.56 14.65 -21.66
CA THR A 16 -33.69 13.77 -20.50
C THR A 16 -32.36 13.07 -20.22
N GLN A 17 -32.24 12.44 -19.05
CA GLN A 17 -31.04 11.69 -18.72
C GLN A 17 -30.82 10.54 -19.70
N ASP A 18 -31.90 9.81 -20.04
CA ASP A 18 -31.85 8.67 -20.95
C ASP A 18 -31.45 9.09 -22.36
N GLN A 19 -31.98 10.19 -22.86
CA GLN A 19 -31.59 10.75 -24.15
C GLN A 19 -30.13 11.15 -24.23
N ALA A 20 -29.55 11.65 -23.12
CA ALA A 20 -28.14 11.97 -23.07
C ALA A 20 -27.25 10.70 -23.06
N ILE A 21 -27.68 9.67 -22.34
CA ILE A 21 -27.00 8.38 -22.28
C ILE A 21 -27.03 7.67 -23.62
N ASP A 22 -28.22 7.57 -24.22
CA ASP A 22 -28.40 6.89 -25.52
C ASP A 22 -27.66 7.62 -26.64
N GLY A 23 -27.72 8.95 -26.65
CA GLY A 23 -27.02 9.75 -27.64
C GLY A 23 -25.48 9.60 -27.54
N LEU A 24 -24.94 9.60 -26.33
CA LEU A 24 -23.51 9.39 -26.10
C LEU A 24 -23.08 7.96 -26.43
N ARG A 25 -23.88 6.96 -26.03
CA ARG A 25 -23.65 5.55 -26.34
C ARG A 25 -23.63 5.26 -27.83
N ASN A 26 -24.59 5.82 -28.57
CA ASN A 26 -24.68 5.63 -30.03
C ASN A 26 -23.52 6.30 -30.77
N ALA A 27 -23.04 7.45 -30.29
CA ALA A 27 -21.99 8.21 -30.95
C ALA A 27 -20.56 7.73 -30.62
N TYR A 28 -20.32 7.31 -29.38
CA TYR A 28 -18.96 7.08 -28.84
C TYR A 28 -18.80 5.76 -28.08
N GLY A 29 -19.87 4.96 -27.97
CA GLY A 29 -19.86 3.71 -27.20
C GLY A 29 -20.06 3.91 -25.70
N ASP A 30 -19.74 2.89 -24.92
CA ASP A 30 -20.01 2.89 -23.48
C ASP A 30 -18.89 3.52 -22.63
N GLU A 31 -17.68 3.56 -23.15
CA GLU A 31 -16.52 4.16 -22.48
C GLU A 31 -16.24 5.55 -23.04
N LEU A 32 -16.42 6.57 -22.21
CA LEU A 32 -16.36 7.96 -22.60
C LEU A 32 -15.22 8.72 -21.93
N THR A 33 -14.57 9.57 -22.71
CA THR A 33 -13.61 10.55 -22.22
C THR A 33 -14.24 11.95 -22.13
N ALA A 34 -13.55 12.86 -21.45
CA ALA A 34 -13.97 14.27 -21.42
C ALA A 34 -13.98 14.91 -22.82
N GLY A 35 -13.15 14.38 -23.75
CA GLY A 35 -13.12 14.81 -25.15
C GLY A 35 -14.41 14.45 -25.87
N ASP A 36 -14.88 13.21 -25.75
CA ASP A 36 -16.09 12.70 -26.38
C ASP A 36 -17.33 13.47 -25.93
N ILE A 37 -17.43 13.76 -24.63
CA ILE A 37 -18.53 14.55 -24.09
C ILE A 37 -18.50 15.99 -24.62
N LYS A 38 -17.32 16.60 -24.75
CA LYS A 38 -17.21 17.94 -25.34
C LYS A 38 -17.60 17.95 -26.82
N ALA A 39 -17.19 16.93 -27.59
CA ALA A 39 -17.56 16.79 -28.99
C ALA A 39 -19.07 16.60 -29.13
N PHE A 40 -19.69 15.75 -28.32
CA PHE A 40 -21.15 15.56 -28.29
C PHE A 40 -21.89 16.85 -27.95
N CYS A 41 -21.41 17.60 -26.97
CA CYS A 41 -22.00 18.89 -26.61
C CYS A 41 -21.91 19.92 -27.71
N ALA A 42 -20.82 19.97 -28.45
CA ALA A 42 -20.62 20.89 -29.57
C ALA A 42 -21.55 20.53 -30.75
N MET A 43 -21.74 19.24 -31.05
CA MET A 43 -22.66 18.76 -32.12
C MET A 43 -24.12 19.05 -31.82
N ASN A 44 -24.53 19.00 -30.57
CA ASN A 44 -25.91 19.12 -30.14
C ASN A 44 -26.25 20.49 -29.53
N ASP A 45 -25.33 21.44 -29.52
CA ASP A 45 -25.48 22.80 -28.94
C ASP A 45 -25.93 22.75 -27.46
N ILE A 46 -25.33 21.83 -26.68
CA ILE A 46 -25.67 21.59 -25.27
C ILE A 46 -24.48 21.92 -24.37
N GLY A 47 -24.76 22.54 -23.23
CA GLY A 47 -23.72 22.87 -22.27
C GLY A 47 -23.05 21.64 -21.65
N TYR A 48 -21.71 21.57 -21.69
CA TYR A 48 -20.91 20.48 -21.12
C TYR A 48 -21.29 20.16 -19.64
N ALA A 49 -21.49 21.19 -18.81
CA ALA A 49 -21.88 21.02 -17.42
C ALA A 49 -23.23 20.34 -17.26
N THR A 50 -24.15 20.57 -18.20
CA THR A 50 -25.49 19.97 -18.21
C THR A 50 -25.42 18.47 -18.49
N VAL A 51 -24.63 18.06 -19.48
CA VAL A 51 -24.43 16.65 -19.83
C VAL A 51 -23.68 15.93 -18.69
N CYS A 52 -22.61 16.51 -18.19
CA CYS A 52 -21.87 15.93 -17.06
C CYS A 52 -22.73 15.73 -15.79
N LYS A 53 -23.68 16.62 -15.51
CA LYS A 53 -24.63 16.42 -14.40
C LYS A 53 -25.53 15.21 -14.62
N LYS A 54 -25.99 14.99 -15.85
CA LYS A 54 -26.89 13.88 -16.20
C LYS A 54 -26.21 12.50 -16.16
N ILE A 55 -24.92 12.45 -16.52
CA ILE A 55 -24.12 11.20 -16.51
C ILE A 55 -23.22 11.07 -15.28
N LYS A 56 -23.40 11.92 -14.27
CA LYS A 56 -22.53 11.94 -13.06
C LYS A 56 -22.41 10.56 -12.39
N GLN A 57 -23.48 9.80 -12.35
CA GLN A 57 -23.55 8.46 -11.76
C GLN A 57 -22.71 7.40 -12.48
N PHE A 58 -22.33 7.64 -13.73
CA PHE A 58 -21.49 6.74 -14.55
C PHE A 58 -20.03 7.11 -14.57
N LYS A 59 -19.62 8.09 -13.75
CA LYS A 59 -18.23 8.55 -13.67
C LYS A 59 -17.36 7.52 -12.96
N VAL A 60 -16.34 7.02 -13.63
CA VAL A 60 -15.39 6.02 -13.11
C VAL A 60 -14.14 6.69 -12.51
N SER A 61 -13.61 7.72 -13.18
CA SER A 61 -12.45 8.47 -12.73
C SER A 61 -12.45 9.90 -13.26
N LYS A 62 -11.43 10.72 -12.91
CA LYS A 62 -11.32 12.09 -13.44
C LYS A 62 -11.25 12.08 -14.97
N GLY A 63 -12.30 12.59 -15.62
CA GLY A 63 -12.38 12.69 -17.08
C GLY A 63 -12.77 11.40 -17.82
N ARG A 64 -13.26 10.37 -17.12
CA ARG A 64 -13.73 9.11 -17.73
C ARG A 64 -15.07 8.66 -17.15
N TRP A 65 -15.93 8.13 -18.00
CA TRP A 65 -17.27 7.59 -17.68
C TRP A 65 -17.46 6.25 -18.37
N ASN A 66 -18.22 5.34 -17.75
CA ASN A 66 -18.61 4.06 -18.35
C ASN A 66 -20.10 3.85 -18.18
N LEU A 67 -20.84 3.88 -19.29
CA LEU A 67 -22.29 3.83 -19.34
C LEU A 67 -22.88 2.43 -19.06
N LYS A 68 -22.05 1.38 -19.05
CA LYS A 68 -22.48 0.01 -18.68
C LYS A 68 -22.54 -0.20 -17.16
N VAL A 69 -21.83 0.63 -16.39
CA VAL A 69 -21.71 0.46 -14.95
C VAL A 69 -22.88 1.16 -14.25
N THR A 70 -23.79 0.37 -13.68
CA THR A 70 -24.87 0.93 -12.86
C THR A 70 -24.32 1.45 -11.52
N PRO A 71 -24.96 2.46 -10.88
CA PRO A 71 -24.53 3.00 -9.60
C PRO A 71 -24.33 1.92 -8.50
N LYS A 72 -25.21 0.90 -8.48
CA LYS A 72 -25.09 -0.25 -7.58
C LYS A 72 -23.87 -1.13 -7.88
N ALA A 73 -23.43 -1.22 -9.14
CA ALA A 73 -22.25 -1.95 -9.52
C ALA A 73 -20.96 -1.18 -9.14
N VAL A 74 -20.97 0.16 -9.21
CA VAL A 74 -19.84 0.99 -8.73
C VAL A 74 -19.67 0.84 -7.23
N GLU A 75 -20.74 0.94 -6.43
CA GLU A 75 -20.69 0.69 -4.99
C GLU A 75 -20.20 -0.73 -4.63
N LYS A 76 -20.59 -1.74 -5.45
CA LYS A 76 -20.15 -3.13 -5.25
C LYS A 76 -18.69 -3.31 -5.64
N ILE A 77 -18.21 -2.60 -6.67
CA ILE A 77 -16.81 -2.57 -7.07
C ILE A 77 -15.98 -1.81 -6.02
N GLU A 78 -16.44 -0.66 -5.54
CA GLU A 78 -15.76 0.07 -4.46
C GLU A 78 -15.72 -0.72 -3.15
N LYS A 79 -16.76 -1.49 -2.83
CA LYS A 79 -16.76 -2.42 -1.68
C LYS A 79 -15.92 -3.68 -1.90
N SER A 80 -15.68 -4.10 -3.15
CA SER A 80 -14.78 -5.22 -3.46
C SER A 80 -13.31 -4.80 -3.58
N PHE A 81 -13.06 -3.51 -3.81
CA PHE A 81 -11.77 -2.85 -3.66
C PHE A 81 -11.62 -2.15 -2.30
N SER A 82 -12.39 -2.51 -1.29
CA SER A 82 -11.94 -2.27 0.06
C SER A 82 -10.58 -2.95 0.17
N ALA A 83 -9.52 -2.17 0.23
CA ALA A 83 -8.20 -2.67 0.56
C ALA A 83 -8.39 -3.67 1.70
N PRO A 84 -7.74 -4.84 1.67
CA PRO A 84 -7.82 -5.76 2.79
C PRO A 84 -7.63 -4.90 4.03
N SER A 85 -8.56 -5.01 4.97
CA SER A 85 -8.48 -4.28 6.23
C SER A 85 -7.08 -4.53 6.75
N VAL A 86 -6.22 -3.53 6.62
CA VAL A 86 -4.88 -3.60 7.17
C VAL A 86 -5.15 -3.66 8.66
N VAL A 87 -5.08 -4.86 9.22
CA VAL A 87 -5.05 -5.05 10.67
C VAL A 87 -3.92 -4.12 11.13
N PRO A 88 -4.17 -3.19 12.06
CA PRO A 88 -3.11 -2.33 12.55
C PRO A 88 -1.93 -3.21 12.92
N ASP A 89 -0.75 -2.91 12.39
CA ASP A 89 0.44 -3.75 12.58
C ASP A 89 0.72 -4.08 14.06
N SER A 90 0.25 -3.23 14.97
CA SER A 90 0.29 -3.42 16.42
C SER A 90 -0.51 -4.64 16.94
N GLU A 91 -1.50 -5.14 16.20
CA GLU A 91 -2.34 -6.28 16.63
C GLU A 91 -1.88 -7.64 16.07
N ARG A 92 -0.87 -7.64 15.19
CA ARG A 92 -0.33 -8.89 14.65
C ARG A 92 0.54 -9.58 15.68
N ASN A 93 0.27 -10.85 15.93
CA ASN A 93 1.19 -11.72 16.67
C ASN A 93 2.33 -12.15 15.73
N LEU A 94 3.54 -11.70 16.02
CA LEU A 94 4.74 -11.99 15.24
C LEU A 94 5.63 -13.06 15.89
N ILE A 95 5.10 -13.80 16.88
CA ILE A 95 5.79 -14.94 17.49
C ILE A 95 5.67 -16.12 16.52
N PRO A 96 6.78 -16.70 16.04
CA PRO A 96 6.71 -17.84 15.13
C PRO A 96 6.21 -19.10 15.81
N ASP A 97 5.71 -20.03 15.01
CA ASP A 97 5.25 -21.32 15.49
C ASP A 97 6.41 -22.19 15.95
N ASN A 98 6.20 -22.89 17.05
CA ASN A 98 7.18 -23.85 17.57
C ASN A 98 7.07 -25.19 16.83
N ASP A 99 8.08 -25.53 16.03
CA ASP A 99 8.15 -26.81 15.33
C ASP A 99 8.68 -27.90 16.28
N LYS A 100 7.84 -28.91 16.50
CA LYS A 100 8.18 -30.05 17.37
C LYS A 100 9.24 -30.98 16.75
N THR A 101 9.45 -30.90 15.46
CA THR A 101 10.47 -31.69 14.74
C THR A 101 11.83 -31.05 14.71
N PHE A 102 11.92 -29.82 15.19
CA PHE A 102 13.18 -29.07 15.20
C PHE A 102 14.23 -29.74 16.09
N VAL A 103 15.37 -30.05 15.49
CA VAL A 103 16.56 -30.60 16.19
C VAL A 103 17.54 -29.46 16.44
N LYS A 104 17.91 -29.27 17.72
CA LYS A 104 18.90 -28.26 18.11
C LYS A 104 20.29 -28.65 17.59
N PHE A 105 20.90 -27.75 16.84
CA PHE A 105 22.25 -27.99 16.30
C PHE A 105 23.05 -26.70 16.23
N GLY A 106 24.36 -26.82 16.04
CA GLY A 106 25.28 -25.70 15.85
C GLY A 106 25.17 -24.61 16.92
N PRO A 107 25.10 -23.33 16.55
CA PRO A 107 25.11 -22.19 17.49
C PRO A 107 23.74 -21.93 18.15
N PHE A 108 22.75 -22.83 18.01
CA PHE A 108 21.41 -22.62 18.58
C PHE A 108 21.38 -22.27 20.08
N PRO A 109 22.19 -22.93 20.97
CA PRO A 109 22.21 -22.57 22.38
C PRO A 109 22.67 -21.13 22.64
N ASP A 110 23.62 -20.64 21.83
CA ASP A 110 24.17 -19.30 21.99
C ASP A 110 23.17 -18.25 21.46
N ILE A 111 22.56 -18.52 20.32
CA ILE A 111 21.46 -17.69 19.77
C ILE A 111 20.34 -17.57 20.82
N LYS A 112 19.93 -18.70 21.41
CA LYS A 112 18.88 -18.70 22.43
C LYS A 112 19.24 -17.88 23.64
N LYS A 113 20.49 -17.96 24.14
CA LYS A 113 21.00 -17.14 25.28
C LYS A 113 20.97 -15.67 24.96
N ILE A 114 21.42 -15.27 23.77
CA ILE A 114 21.40 -13.87 23.30
C ILE A 114 19.97 -13.33 23.30
N ILE A 115 19.03 -14.04 22.68
CA ILE A 115 17.62 -13.62 22.63
C ILE A 115 16.99 -13.58 24.03
N GLN A 116 17.37 -14.50 24.91
CA GLN A 116 16.88 -14.58 26.29
C GLN A 116 17.36 -13.43 27.16
N SER A 117 18.57 -12.89 26.91
CA SER A 117 19.13 -11.75 27.68
C SER A 117 18.30 -10.49 27.57
N LYS A 118 17.55 -10.33 26.45
CA LYS A 118 16.80 -9.11 26.08
C LYS A 118 17.67 -7.86 25.93
N GLU A 119 18.98 -8.03 25.90
CA GLU A 119 19.91 -6.95 25.64
C GLU A 119 20.15 -6.80 24.16
N PHE A 120 20.45 -5.60 23.72
CA PHE A 120 20.82 -5.35 22.33
C PHE A 120 22.19 -6.00 22.07
N TYR A 121 22.20 -6.99 21.20
CA TYR A 121 23.44 -7.70 20.82
C TYR A 121 23.39 -8.02 19.30
N PRO A 122 24.05 -7.23 18.45
CA PRO A 122 24.12 -7.50 17.02
C PRO A 122 24.89 -8.80 16.78
N THR A 123 24.24 -9.76 16.11
CA THR A 123 24.79 -11.10 15.87
C THR A 123 24.87 -11.36 14.39
N PHE A 124 26.04 -11.77 13.90
CA PHE A 124 26.23 -12.18 12.51
C PHE A 124 26.38 -13.69 12.41
N ILE A 125 25.43 -14.35 11.72
CA ILE A 125 25.40 -15.81 11.58
C ILE A 125 25.80 -16.17 10.16
N THR A 126 26.92 -16.87 9.99
CA THR A 126 27.42 -17.30 8.68
C THR A 126 27.35 -18.82 8.53
N GLY A 127 27.35 -19.30 7.29
CA GLY A 127 27.37 -20.72 6.97
C GLY A 127 26.73 -20.99 5.63
N LEU A 128 26.89 -22.22 5.14
CA LEU A 128 26.34 -22.65 3.84
C LEU A 128 24.82 -22.46 3.76
N SER A 129 24.32 -22.21 2.55
CA SER A 129 22.87 -22.16 2.31
C SER A 129 22.23 -23.50 2.66
N GLY A 130 20.99 -23.46 3.16
CA GLY A 130 20.25 -24.65 3.57
C GLY A 130 20.63 -25.23 4.95
N ASN A 131 21.59 -24.64 5.67
CA ASN A 131 22.01 -25.13 6.99
C ASN A 131 21.06 -24.72 8.14
N GLY A 132 19.87 -24.24 7.85
CA GLY A 132 18.87 -23.90 8.87
C GLY A 132 19.21 -22.71 9.76
N LYS A 133 20.08 -21.79 9.34
CA LYS A 133 20.44 -20.58 10.11
C LYS A 133 19.21 -19.76 10.52
N THR A 134 18.43 -19.34 9.55
CA THR A 134 17.20 -18.56 9.71
C THR A 134 16.20 -19.30 10.58
N PHE A 135 15.96 -20.61 10.29
CA PHE A 135 15.06 -21.46 11.05
C PHE A 135 15.48 -21.61 12.51
N SER A 136 16.79 -21.67 12.81
CA SER A 136 17.30 -21.71 14.17
C SER A 136 16.95 -20.46 14.97
N VAL A 137 17.02 -19.27 14.36
CA VAL A 137 16.63 -18.00 15.01
C VAL A 137 15.11 -17.98 15.25
N GLU A 138 14.31 -18.36 14.25
CA GLU A 138 12.86 -18.44 14.37
C GLU A 138 12.44 -19.40 15.50
N GLN A 139 13.05 -20.57 15.58
CA GLN A 139 12.75 -21.55 16.63
C GLN A 139 13.24 -21.11 18.02
N ALA A 140 14.31 -20.34 18.10
CA ALA A 140 14.73 -19.73 19.38
C ALA A 140 13.70 -18.69 19.84
N CYS A 141 13.21 -17.85 18.93
CA CYS A 141 12.14 -16.88 19.21
C CYS A 141 10.83 -17.57 19.62
N ALA A 142 10.40 -18.61 18.88
CA ALA A 142 9.23 -19.43 19.21
C ALA A 142 9.28 -20.00 20.62
N GLN A 143 10.40 -20.64 20.99
CA GLN A 143 10.59 -21.24 22.31
C GLN A 143 10.65 -20.23 23.46
N LEU A 144 11.00 -18.98 23.18
CA LEU A 144 11.10 -17.89 24.16
C LEU A 144 9.86 -16.96 24.14
N GLY A 145 8.91 -17.19 23.24
CA GLY A 145 7.74 -16.33 23.06
C GLY A 145 8.12 -14.91 22.64
N ARG A 146 9.19 -14.75 21.83
CA ARG A 146 9.67 -13.47 21.34
C ARG A 146 9.18 -13.22 19.92
N GLU A 147 8.70 -12.01 19.68
CA GLU A 147 8.36 -11.58 18.32
C GLU A 147 9.61 -11.48 17.44
N ILE A 148 9.45 -11.83 16.17
CA ILE A 148 10.49 -11.72 15.16
C ILE A 148 9.94 -11.07 13.90
N ILE A 149 10.71 -10.14 13.36
CA ILE A 149 10.44 -9.53 12.05
C ILE A 149 11.59 -9.92 11.14
N ARG A 150 11.27 -10.71 10.11
CA ARG A 150 12.23 -11.17 9.11
C ARG A 150 12.14 -10.31 7.87
N VAL A 151 13.29 -9.88 7.38
CA VAL A 151 13.41 -9.12 6.13
C VAL A 151 14.42 -9.82 5.23
N ASN A 152 13.99 -10.22 4.04
CA ASN A 152 14.90 -10.70 3.00
C ASN A 152 15.53 -9.51 2.30
N ILE A 153 16.84 -9.43 2.36
CA ILE A 153 17.61 -8.37 1.70
C ILE A 153 17.89 -8.78 0.25
N THR A 154 17.77 -7.82 -0.64
CA THR A 154 18.13 -7.94 -2.05
C THR A 154 19.00 -6.75 -2.46
N ILE A 155 19.58 -6.80 -3.66
CA ILE A 155 20.36 -5.67 -4.19
C ILE A 155 19.53 -4.40 -4.39
N GLU A 156 18.22 -4.54 -4.53
CA GLU A 156 17.27 -3.43 -4.74
C GLU A 156 16.71 -2.87 -3.43
N THR A 157 16.83 -3.62 -2.33
CA THR A 157 16.32 -3.20 -1.02
C THR A 157 16.88 -1.82 -0.64
N ASP A 158 15.97 -0.91 -0.30
CA ASP A 158 16.33 0.47 0.00
C ASP A 158 15.80 1.00 1.34
N GLU A 159 16.03 2.30 1.60
CA GLU A 159 15.60 2.95 2.83
C GLU A 159 14.08 2.91 3.02
N ASP A 160 13.30 3.06 1.92
CA ASP A 160 11.84 3.04 2.00
C ASP A 160 11.28 1.65 2.33
N ASP A 161 11.98 0.59 1.93
CA ASP A 161 11.62 -0.80 2.25
C ASP A 161 11.93 -1.15 3.70
N LEU A 162 13.02 -0.62 4.26
CA LEU A 162 13.52 -0.96 5.57
C LEU A 162 12.99 -0.04 6.68
N ILE A 163 13.08 1.25 6.47
CA ILE A 163 12.72 2.29 7.43
C ILE A 163 11.26 2.69 7.28
N GLY A 164 10.80 2.82 6.03
CA GLY A 164 9.44 3.21 5.71
C GLY A 164 9.35 4.40 4.77
N GLY A 165 8.18 4.57 4.22
CA GLY A 165 7.92 5.57 3.20
C GLY A 165 6.47 6.03 3.15
N PHE A 166 6.22 7.02 2.31
CA PHE A 166 4.87 7.47 2.06
C PHE A 166 4.12 6.54 1.11
N ARG A 167 2.90 6.18 1.48
CA ARG A 167 1.98 5.37 0.67
C ARG A 167 0.72 6.17 0.38
N LEU A 168 0.12 5.95 -0.79
CA LEU A 168 -1.17 6.55 -1.15
C LEU A 168 -2.30 5.63 -0.66
N VAL A 169 -3.01 6.08 0.37
CA VAL A 169 -4.14 5.34 0.97
C VAL A 169 -5.39 6.20 0.85
N ASN A 170 -6.42 5.70 0.17
CA ASN A 170 -7.70 6.40 -0.02
C ASN A 170 -7.57 7.85 -0.55
N GLY A 171 -6.57 8.09 -1.41
CA GLY A 171 -6.32 9.42 -1.98
C GLY A 171 -5.53 10.38 -1.08
N ALA A 172 -5.15 9.97 0.11
CA ALA A 172 -4.26 10.70 1.01
C ALA A 172 -2.86 10.06 1.06
N THR A 173 -1.84 10.89 1.17
CA THR A 173 -0.46 10.42 1.37
C THR A 173 -0.24 10.19 2.86
N VAL A 174 0.02 8.93 3.25
CA VAL A 174 0.21 8.51 4.63
C VAL A 174 1.59 7.87 4.79
N TRP A 175 2.26 8.15 5.90
CA TRP A 175 3.49 7.47 6.26
C TRP A 175 3.21 6.06 6.73
N HIS A 176 3.98 5.08 6.21
CA HIS A 176 4.01 3.70 6.70
C HIS A 176 5.40 3.38 7.25
N ASN A 177 5.44 2.86 8.46
CA ASN A 177 6.67 2.34 9.04
C ASN A 177 7.15 1.13 8.26
N GLY A 178 8.44 1.02 8.06
CA GLY A 178 9.07 -0.19 7.56
C GLY A 178 9.36 -1.18 8.69
N PRO A 179 9.76 -2.42 8.33
CA PRO A 179 9.98 -3.52 9.27
C PRO A 179 11.01 -3.21 10.35
N VAL A 180 12.01 -2.39 10.05
CA VAL A 180 13.04 -1.98 11.04
C VAL A 180 12.43 -1.09 12.11
N ILE A 181 11.61 -0.12 11.71
CA ILE A 181 10.94 0.77 12.66
C ILE A 181 9.90 0.01 13.49
N GLU A 182 9.19 -0.92 12.87
CA GLU A 182 8.25 -1.79 13.58
C GLU A 182 8.98 -2.66 14.61
N ALA A 183 10.12 -3.25 14.26
CA ALA A 183 10.94 -4.03 15.18
C ALA A 183 11.44 -3.19 16.38
N LEU A 184 11.88 -1.95 16.13
CA LEU A 184 12.33 -1.04 17.19
C LEU A 184 11.18 -0.68 18.15
N GLU A 185 10.01 -0.34 17.62
CA GLU A 185 8.84 0.07 18.42
C GLU A 185 8.27 -1.08 19.24
N ARG A 186 8.31 -2.31 18.73
CA ARG A 186 7.79 -3.52 19.42
C ARG A 186 8.83 -4.20 20.32
N GLY A 187 10.10 -3.83 20.22
CA GLY A 187 11.19 -4.57 20.87
C GLY A 187 11.31 -6.00 20.33
N ALA A 188 10.94 -6.21 19.05
CA ALA A 188 11.03 -7.50 18.38
C ALA A 188 12.45 -7.80 17.91
N ILE A 189 12.74 -9.09 17.68
CA ILE A 189 13.99 -9.50 17.04
C ILE A 189 13.94 -9.15 15.56
N LEU A 190 14.86 -8.33 15.08
CA LEU A 190 15.01 -8.03 13.66
C LEU A 190 15.97 -9.03 13.02
N LEU A 191 15.50 -9.83 12.07
CA LEU A 191 16.28 -10.78 11.31
C LEU A 191 16.46 -10.29 9.87
N LEU A 192 17.69 -9.89 9.54
CA LEU A 192 18.06 -9.51 8.18
C LEU A 192 18.65 -10.73 7.48
N ASP A 193 17.89 -11.34 6.59
CA ASP A 193 18.29 -12.53 5.84
C ASP A 193 18.96 -12.13 4.52
N GLU A 194 19.96 -12.91 4.07
CA GLU A 194 20.74 -12.67 2.84
C GLU A 194 21.44 -11.29 2.85
N ILE A 195 21.96 -10.85 4.00
CA ILE A 195 22.59 -9.53 4.18
C ILE A 195 23.80 -9.29 3.27
N ASP A 196 24.41 -10.34 2.78
CA ASP A 196 25.53 -10.31 1.82
C ASP A 196 25.12 -9.80 0.43
N LEU A 197 23.82 -9.83 0.10
CA LEU A 197 23.28 -9.22 -1.12
C LEU A 197 23.04 -7.71 -1.01
N ALA A 198 23.20 -7.14 0.18
CA ALA A 198 22.90 -5.74 0.43
C ALA A 198 23.77 -4.80 -0.40
N SER A 199 23.12 -3.79 -0.97
CA SER A 199 23.81 -2.65 -1.58
C SER A 199 24.21 -1.62 -0.52
N ASN A 200 24.93 -0.56 -0.93
CA ASN A 200 25.28 0.56 -0.04
C ASN A 200 24.06 1.26 0.60
N LYS A 201 22.85 1.03 0.10
CA LYS A 201 21.62 1.57 0.66
C LYS A 201 21.33 1.06 2.08
N ILE A 202 21.89 -0.10 2.46
CA ILE A 202 21.78 -0.69 3.80
C ILE A 202 22.41 0.19 4.91
N LEU A 203 23.24 1.17 4.55
CA LEU A 203 23.87 2.10 5.50
C LEU A 203 22.83 2.93 6.29
N CYS A 204 21.58 3.00 5.83
CA CYS A 204 20.48 3.58 6.61
C CYS A 204 20.27 2.87 7.96
N LEU A 205 20.73 1.60 8.10
CA LEU A 205 20.64 0.81 9.33
C LEU A 205 21.81 0.99 10.29
N GLN A 206 22.85 1.74 9.94
CA GLN A 206 24.07 1.85 10.75
C GLN A 206 23.75 2.23 12.20
N SER A 207 22.92 3.25 12.41
CA SER A 207 22.52 3.71 13.74
C SER A 207 21.82 2.61 14.56
N VAL A 208 20.96 1.83 13.90
CA VAL A 208 20.24 0.70 14.54
C VAL A 208 21.20 -0.41 14.92
N LEU A 209 22.14 -0.75 14.04
CA LEU A 209 23.15 -1.80 14.30
C LEU A 209 24.14 -1.43 15.41
N GLU A 210 24.26 -0.15 15.73
CA GLU A 210 25.01 0.37 16.87
C GLU A 210 24.17 0.43 18.17
N GLY A 211 22.90 -0.01 18.13
CA GLY A 211 22.00 0.04 19.28
C GLY A 211 21.34 1.41 19.51
N ASN A 212 21.48 2.30 18.56
CA ASN A 212 20.89 3.64 18.63
C ASN A 212 19.52 3.68 17.95
N GLY A 213 18.76 4.75 18.22
CA GLY A 213 17.52 5.02 17.52
C GLY A 213 17.75 5.58 16.12
N VAL A 214 16.66 5.73 15.39
CA VAL A 214 16.64 6.27 14.02
C VAL A 214 15.85 7.56 13.96
N PHE A 215 16.39 8.57 13.29
CA PHE A 215 15.65 9.79 12.96
C PHE A 215 15.01 9.67 11.59
N LEU A 216 13.68 9.63 11.56
CA LEU A 216 12.86 9.57 10.35
C LEU A 216 12.81 10.95 9.70
N LYS A 217 13.74 11.23 8.80
CA LYS A 217 13.94 12.54 8.17
C LYS A 217 12.68 13.05 7.46
N LYS A 218 11.92 12.16 6.82
CA LYS A 218 10.74 12.49 6.02
C LYS A 218 9.55 13.01 6.85
N ILE A 219 9.48 12.64 8.15
CA ILE A 219 8.39 13.02 9.06
C ILE A 219 8.87 13.72 10.32
N GLY A 220 10.19 13.97 10.45
CA GLY A 220 10.75 14.71 11.59
C GLY A 220 10.61 13.99 12.94
N ARG A 221 10.54 12.64 12.96
CA ARG A 221 10.33 11.84 14.17
C ARG A 221 11.56 11.02 14.51
N PHE A 222 11.91 10.96 15.81
CA PHE A 222 12.95 10.06 16.31
C PHE A 222 12.32 8.81 16.94
N VAL A 223 12.77 7.62 16.53
CA VAL A 223 12.33 6.33 17.06
C VAL A 223 13.48 5.72 17.84
N ARG A 224 13.22 5.31 19.07
CA ARG A 224 14.17 4.61 19.94
C ARG A 224 13.79 3.14 20.06
N PRO A 225 14.77 2.27 20.33
CA PRO A 225 14.47 0.88 20.71
C PRO A 225 13.62 0.85 21.99
N ALA A 226 12.60 -0.05 21.98
CA ALA A 226 11.70 -0.31 23.13
C ALA A 226 12.41 -1.13 24.22
#